data_e6ff10a700c74c6eb09b1f796f9884a9
#
_entry.id   e6ff10a700c74c6eb09b1f796f9884a9
#
_cell.length_a   1.000
_cell.length_b   1.000
_cell.length_c   1.000
_cell.angle_alpha   90.00
_cell.angle_beta   90.00
_cell.angle_gamma   90.00
#
_symmetry.space_group_name_H-M   'P 1'
#
loop_
_entity.id
_entity.type
_entity.pdbx_description
1 polymer ?
#
loop_
_entity_poly.entity_id
_entity_poly.type
_entity_poly.pdbx_seq_one_letter_code
_entity_poly.pdbx_strand_id
1 'polypeptide(L)'
;MSFITDIKSNFRINVFVYVVLFSSFSVFSQSKNIPLQTYYKTQFLKYSGKKSLETFYPVNESYLNLTDSIKDTTTFYYDFFVWFFQRNWLEKKEKYGKIEISPLVNFSYGKNTSINDTSSLYRNTRGVFVSGEFEKKLTYSFVLCENQSRFMDYQSQYFNDRGEFYDNDSVFQKVNAVIPAGARTKPFKVNGYDYAFSYGSFAYQMNSKIRIEAGNNQHFIGSGYRSLLLSDNSIYAPYLRFLWKISPKLSYQVLYRKHKNLFRKPATLAVESAYETKLFSANYLTYKPFENFSVSLFSAGNQLRTDSITRYSFQPQMFVPLPFFNSDMLFKNRIINGISGLNLDLGFDKMRFYGQIAIDNFNEKTLVAYQTGFYLFDLGLENLNFQAEVNVVPNQFYASENTKLAYAQYNLPLAHPKGNNFTEIYANVNYEFKRVYLNNSFLVYFTNGGTISDQIENNSIFLSQKNLATKFVGKTFVNTFEVGYRINKKYNPTVYFQYQIRAAEYDVLSKSNNYFMAGLKVNLFNQYLDF
;
A
#
# COMPACT_ATOMS: atom_id res chain seq x y z
N MET A 1 -0.62 -48.41 -28.25
CA MET A 1 -1.40 -47.23 -28.69
C MET A 1 -2.76 -47.09 -28.00
N SER A 2 -3.22 -48.05 -27.16
CA SER A 2 -4.47 -48.02 -26.41
C SER A 2 -4.39 -47.29 -25.05
N PHE A 3 -3.22 -47.18 -24.44
CA PHE A 3 -3.02 -46.58 -23.10
C PHE A 3 -3.12 -45.04 -23.05
N ILE A 4 -2.89 -44.37 -24.19
CA ILE A 4 -2.95 -42.90 -24.29
C ILE A 4 -4.37 -42.38 -24.52
N THR A 5 -5.25 -43.18 -25.05
CA THR A 5 -6.67 -42.84 -25.28
C THR A 5 -7.48 -42.87 -23.98
N ASP A 6 -7.17 -43.79 -23.07
CA ASP A 6 -7.88 -43.90 -21.79
C ASP A 6 -7.54 -42.76 -20.82
N ILE A 7 -6.29 -42.28 -20.79
CA ILE A 7 -5.91 -41.13 -19.98
C ILE A 7 -6.58 -39.83 -20.44
N LYS A 8 -6.74 -39.63 -21.74
CA LYS A 8 -7.42 -38.46 -22.29
C LYS A 8 -8.94 -38.45 -22.04
N SER A 9 -9.58 -39.63 -22.02
CA SER A 9 -11.02 -39.74 -21.76
C SER A 9 -11.33 -39.49 -20.27
N ASN A 10 -10.57 -40.08 -19.35
CA ASN A 10 -10.73 -39.89 -17.92
C ASN A 10 -10.38 -38.45 -17.46
N PHE A 11 -9.40 -37.81 -18.09
CA PHE A 11 -9.10 -36.41 -17.81
C PHE A 11 -10.22 -35.46 -18.29
N ARG A 12 -10.83 -35.73 -19.46
CA ARG A 12 -11.97 -34.94 -19.96
C ARG A 12 -13.23 -35.15 -19.12
N ILE A 13 -13.52 -36.37 -18.66
CA ILE A 13 -14.66 -36.66 -17.81
C ILE A 13 -14.48 -36.01 -16.43
N ASN A 14 -13.32 -36.10 -15.83
CA ASN A 14 -13.04 -35.46 -14.55
C ASN A 14 -13.11 -33.94 -14.64
N VAL A 15 -12.56 -33.32 -15.68
CA VAL A 15 -12.67 -31.86 -15.89
C VAL A 15 -14.13 -31.46 -16.12
N PHE A 16 -14.90 -32.25 -16.87
CA PHE A 16 -16.33 -31.97 -17.11
C PHE A 16 -17.17 -32.13 -15.83
N VAL A 17 -16.90 -33.13 -15.00
CA VAL A 17 -17.57 -33.34 -13.71
C VAL A 17 -17.22 -32.22 -12.74
N TYR A 18 -15.96 -31.76 -12.69
CA TYR A 18 -15.58 -30.59 -11.88
C TYR A 18 -16.23 -29.29 -12.39
N VAL A 19 -16.34 -29.08 -13.70
CA VAL A 19 -17.01 -27.92 -14.29
C VAL A 19 -18.52 -27.96 -14.03
N VAL A 20 -19.16 -29.13 -14.10
CA VAL A 20 -20.61 -29.28 -13.83
C VAL A 20 -20.95 -29.16 -12.34
N LEU A 21 -20.09 -29.63 -11.43
CA LEU A 21 -20.28 -29.46 -9.99
C LEU A 21 -20.13 -27.99 -9.52
N PHE A 22 -19.45 -27.15 -10.30
CA PHE A 22 -19.33 -25.71 -10.01
C PHE A 22 -20.45 -24.85 -10.63
N SER A 23 -21.36 -25.41 -11.44
CA SER A 23 -22.35 -24.62 -12.19
C SER A 23 -23.69 -24.37 -11.49
N SER A 24 -23.89 -24.86 -10.25
CA SER A 24 -25.19 -24.79 -9.56
C SER A 24 -25.30 -23.78 -8.42
N PHE A 25 -24.47 -22.71 -8.42
CA PHE A 25 -24.56 -21.69 -7.36
C PHE A 25 -25.14 -20.36 -7.86
N SER A 26 -26.09 -19.88 -7.08
CA SER A 26 -26.88 -18.66 -7.24
C SER A 26 -26.05 -17.41 -7.58
N VAL A 27 -26.67 -16.55 -8.34
CA VAL A 27 -26.18 -15.25 -8.83
C VAL A 27 -25.86 -14.33 -7.64
N PHE A 28 -24.57 -14.03 -7.42
CA PHE A 28 -24.14 -13.02 -6.47
C PHE A 28 -23.71 -11.75 -7.19
N SER A 29 -24.01 -10.62 -6.55
CA SER A 29 -23.66 -9.28 -7.02
C SER A 29 -22.15 -9.14 -7.24
N GLN A 30 -21.80 -8.51 -8.33
CA GLN A 30 -20.44 -8.21 -8.76
C GLN A 30 -19.79 -7.18 -7.87
N SER A 31 -18.46 -7.25 -7.75
CA SER A 31 -17.76 -6.22 -7.02
C SER A 31 -16.29 -6.14 -7.38
N LYS A 32 -15.89 -4.98 -7.84
CA LYS A 32 -14.50 -4.60 -8.04
C LYS A 32 -13.85 -4.30 -6.68
N ASN A 33 -12.53 -4.40 -6.64
CA ASN A 33 -11.76 -3.89 -5.52
C ASN A 33 -11.65 -2.36 -5.62
N ILE A 34 -11.85 -1.69 -4.50
CA ILE A 34 -11.65 -0.24 -4.38
C ILE A 34 -10.15 0.05 -4.51
N PRO A 35 -9.73 1.03 -5.33
CA PRO A 35 -8.35 1.46 -5.38
C PRO A 35 -7.82 1.88 -4.00
N LEU A 36 -6.55 1.60 -3.72
CA LEU A 36 -5.92 1.92 -2.43
C LEU A 36 -5.74 3.43 -2.19
N GLN A 37 -5.89 4.25 -3.21
CA GLN A 37 -5.67 5.69 -3.11
C GLN A 37 -6.60 6.35 -2.07
N THR A 38 -6.05 7.27 -1.29
CA THR A 38 -6.69 7.91 -0.13
C THR A 38 -8.06 8.51 -0.44
N TYR A 39 -8.27 9.11 -1.62
CA TYR A 39 -9.57 9.65 -2.01
C TYR A 39 -10.67 8.60 -1.98
N TYR A 40 -10.45 7.44 -2.64
CA TYR A 40 -11.44 6.37 -2.68
C TYR A 40 -11.67 5.77 -1.29
N LYS A 41 -10.61 5.63 -0.49
CA LYS A 41 -10.72 5.19 0.91
C LYS A 41 -11.57 6.15 1.74
N THR A 42 -11.33 7.46 1.64
CA THR A 42 -12.11 8.48 2.36
C THR A 42 -13.58 8.48 1.94
N GLN A 43 -13.87 8.36 0.64
CA GLN A 43 -15.26 8.24 0.17
C GLN A 43 -15.91 6.95 0.70
N PHE A 44 -15.19 5.82 0.68
CA PHE A 44 -15.67 4.58 1.25
C PHE A 44 -16.01 4.70 2.73
N LEU A 45 -15.16 5.33 3.53
CA LEU A 45 -15.39 5.58 4.95
C LEU A 45 -16.59 6.50 5.18
N LYS A 46 -16.71 7.59 4.41
CA LYS A 46 -17.82 8.53 4.47
C LYS A 46 -19.16 7.85 4.17
N TYR A 47 -19.28 7.15 3.03
CA TYR A 47 -20.52 6.50 2.62
C TYR A 47 -20.88 5.27 3.43
N SER A 48 -19.96 4.69 4.18
CA SER A 48 -20.29 3.62 5.12
C SER A 48 -21.12 4.09 6.31
N GLY A 49 -21.10 5.38 6.63
CA GLY A 49 -21.83 5.97 7.74
C GLY A 49 -21.58 5.23 9.06
N LYS A 50 -22.64 4.83 9.73
CA LYS A 50 -22.58 4.06 11.00
C LYS A 50 -22.02 2.65 10.85
N LYS A 51 -21.98 2.06 9.65
CA LYS A 51 -21.58 0.65 9.52
C LYS A 51 -20.10 0.48 9.79
N SER A 52 -19.75 -0.44 10.67
CA SER A 52 -18.38 -0.88 10.84
C SER A 52 -17.92 -1.64 9.60
N LEU A 53 -16.65 -1.45 9.25
CA LEU A 53 -16.06 -1.94 8.02
C LEU A 53 -15.07 -3.08 8.26
N GLU A 54 -14.87 -3.88 7.23
CA GLU A 54 -13.65 -4.65 7.09
C GLU A 54 -12.56 -3.72 6.54
N THR A 55 -11.52 -3.48 7.33
CA THR A 55 -10.48 -2.49 7.04
C THR A 55 -9.19 -3.11 6.52
N PHE A 56 -9.29 -4.28 5.87
CA PHE A 56 -8.18 -4.91 5.18
C PHE A 56 -8.33 -4.71 3.66
N TYR A 57 -7.66 -3.69 3.13
CA TYR A 57 -7.72 -3.29 1.73
C TYR A 57 -6.74 -4.09 0.82
N PRO A 58 -7.05 -4.23 -0.47
CA PRO A 58 -8.24 -3.73 -1.15
C PRO A 58 -9.50 -4.40 -0.67
N VAL A 59 -10.57 -3.60 -0.51
CA VAL A 59 -11.91 -4.05 -0.12
C VAL A 59 -12.77 -4.11 -1.36
N ASN A 60 -13.73 -5.03 -1.34
CA ASN A 60 -14.67 -5.20 -2.42
C ASN A 60 -15.72 -4.06 -2.45
N GLU A 61 -15.95 -3.46 -3.60
CA GLU A 61 -16.87 -2.36 -3.84
C GLU A 61 -18.34 -2.69 -3.50
N SER A 62 -18.72 -3.98 -3.51
CA SER A 62 -20.10 -4.41 -3.16
C SER A 62 -20.50 -4.12 -1.72
N TYR A 63 -19.54 -3.79 -0.87
CA TYR A 63 -19.87 -3.36 0.49
C TYR A 63 -20.63 -2.03 0.53
N LEU A 64 -20.39 -1.17 -0.46
CA LEU A 64 -21.07 0.10 -0.63
C LEU A 64 -21.14 0.34 -2.13
N ASN A 65 -22.23 0.37 -2.79
CA ASN A 65 -22.36 0.75 -4.21
C ASN A 65 -21.70 2.12 -4.50
N LEU A 66 -20.38 2.17 -4.32
CA LEU A 66 -19.57 3.40 -4.36
C LEU A 66 -19.66 4.07 -5.72
N THR A 67 -19.73 3.27 -6.79
CA THR A 67 -19.91 3.79 -8.15
C THR A 67 -21.23 4.52 -8.31
N ASP A 68 -22.29 4.11 -7.61
CA ASP A 68 -23.57 4.82 -7.61
C ASP A 68 -23.58 6.00 -6.65
N SER A 69 -22.75 6.01 -5.63
CA SER A 69 -22.65 7.06 -4.63
C SER A 69 -21.80 8.25 -5.10
N ILE A 70 -20.78 7.99 -5.95
CA ILE A 70 -19.97 9.03 -6.60
C ILE A 70 -20.74 9.52 -7.86
N LYS A 71 -21.94 10.04 -7.66
CA LYS A 71 -22.72 10.59 -8.76
C LYS A 71 -22.13 11.92 -9.21
N ASP A 72 -21.85 12.01 -10.49
CA ASP A 72 -21.58 13.28 -11.15
C ASP A 72 -22.91 13.92 -11.48
N THR A 73 -23.27 14.97 -10.76
CA THR A 73 -24.52 15.73 -10.99
C THR A 73 -24.45 16.67 -12.19
N THR A 74 -23.30 16.74 -12.87
CA THR A 74 -23.13 17.60 -14.03
C THR A 74 -23.79 16.95 -15.24
N THR A 75 -24.79 17.60 -15.82
CA THR A 75 -25.44 17.16 -17.07
C THR A 75 -24.70 17.72 -18.28
N PHE A 76 -24.40 16.86 -19.24
CA PHE A 76 -23.83 17.26 -20.54
C PHE A 76 -24.79 16.84 -21.66
N TYR A 77 -24.97 17.72 -22.63
CA TYR A 77 -25.91 17.51 -23.74
C TYR A 77 -25.31 16.75 -24.93
N TYR A 78 -23.97 16.68 -25.04
CA TYR A 78 -23.30 16.03 -26.16
C TYR A 78 -22.62 14.75 -25.72
N ASP A 79 -22.72 13.69 -26.52
CA ASP A 79 -22.15 12.36 -26.27
C ASP A 79 -20.64 12.39 -26.02
N PHE A 80 -19.91 13.25 -26.72
CA PHE A 80 -18.48 13.45 -26.51
C PHE A 80 -18.17 13.90 -25.08
N PHE A 81 -18.90 14.89 -24.55
CA PHE A 81 -18.67 15.36 -23.18
C PHE A 81 -19.11 14.33 -22.14
N VAL A 82 -20.20 13.60 -22.39
CA VAL A 82 -20.62 12.47 -21.54
C VAL A 82 -19.52 11.41 -21.51
N TRP A 83 -18.97 11.06 -22.68
CA TRP A 83 -17.87 10.10 -22.76
C TRP A 83 -16.62 10.60 -22.01
N PHE A 84 -16.17 11.83 -22.27
CA PHE A 84 -14.94 12.38 -21.71
C PHE A 84 -15.02 12.61 -20.19
N PHE A 85 -16.13 13.12 -19.70
CA PHE A 85 -16.27 13.56 -18.31
C PHE A 85 -16.95 12.56 -17.39
N GLN A 86 -17.66 11.55 -17.88
CA GLN A 86 -18.51 10.68 -17.07
C GLN A 86 -18.28 9.20 -17.30
N ARG A 87 -17.68 8.78 -18.43
CA ARG A 87 -17.47 7.36 -18.75
C ARG A 87 -16.01 6.95 -18.62
N ASN A 88 -15.77 5.64 -18.54
CA ASN A 88 -14.43 5.10 -18.77
C ASN A 88 -14.01 5.34 -20.22
N TRP A 89 -12.71 5.40 -20.47
CA TRP A 89 -12.19 5.69 -21.81
C TRP A 89 -12.62 4.66 -22.85
N LEU A 90 -12.47 3.38 -22.50
CA LEU A 90 -13.04 2.26 -23.24
C LEU A 90 -13.82 1.37 -22.28
N GLU A 91 -15.04 1.04 -22.66
CA GLU A 91 -15.89 0.14 -21.91
C GLU A 91 -16.63 -0.78 -22.88
N LYS A 92 -16.42 -2.08 -22.74
CA LYS A 92 -17.16 -3.09 -23.50
C LYS A 92 -17.86 -4.02 -22.53
N LYS A 93 -19.16 -4.15 -22.68
CA LYS A 93 -20.00 -5.04 -21.88
C LYS A 93 -20.66 -6.05 -22.79
N GLU A 94 -20.52 -7.33 -22.45
CA GLU A 94 -21.13 -8.45 -23.13
C GLU A 94 -21.94 -9.30 -22.14
N LYS A 95 -22.63 -10.31 -22.63
CA LYS A 95 -23.50 -11.18 -21.81
C LYS A 95 -22.77 -11.79 -20.60
N TYR A 96 -21.51 -12.16 -20.77
CA TYR A 96 -20.75 -12.89 -19.75
C TYR A 96 -19.64 -12.06 -19.08
N GLY A 97 -19.38 -10.86 -19.55
CA GLY A 97 -18.29 -10.10 -18.99
C GLY A 97 -18.30 -8.62 -19.33
N LYS A 98 -17.49 -7.90 -18.59
CA LYS A 98 -17.24 -6.47 -18.78
C LYS A 98 -15.74 -6.23 -18.74
N ILE A 99 -15.24 -5.41 -19.66
CA ILE A 99 -13.88 -4.88 -19.65
C ILE A 99 -13.93 -3.37 -19.70
N GLU A 100 -13.10 -2.75 -18.90
CA GLU A 100 -12.89 -1.30 -18.84
C GLU A 100 -11.41 -1.00 -18.96
N ILE A 101 -11.05 -0.05 -19.79
CA ILE A 101 -9.68 0.40 -20.01
C ILE A 101 -9.65 1.90 -19.84
N SER A 102 -8.71 2.39 -19.03
CA SER A 102 -8.50 3.82 -18.78
C SER A 102 -7.02 4.16 -18.82
N PRO A 103 -6.64 5.30 -19.41
CA PRO A 103 -5.24 5.74 -19.41
C PRO A 103 -4.80 6.10 -18.00
N LEU A 104 -3.55 5.81 -17.69
CA LEU A 104 -2.85 6.28 -16.50
C LEU A 104 -1.80 7.29 -16.93
N VAL A 105 -1.95 8.52 -16.49
CA VAL A 105 -1.03 9.59 -16.83
C VAL A 105 -0.68 10.41 -15.60
N ASN A 106 0.55 10.88 -15.53
CA ASN A 106 0.96 11.95 -14.65
C ASN A 106 1.99 12.80 -15.38
N PHE A 107 1.52 13.89 -15.97
CA PHE A 107 2.34 14.88 -16.63
C PHE A 107 2.38 16.13 -15.76
N SER A 108 3.40 16.24 -14.94
CA SER A 108 3.52 17.33 -14.00
C SER A 108 4.91 17.95 -14.09
N TYR A 109 4.92 19.24 -13.96
CA TYR A 109 6.15 20.04 -13.91
C TYR A 109 6.09 20.96 -12.68
N GLY A 110 7.25 21.17 -12.09
CA GLY A 110 7.38 22.00 -10.91
C GLY A 110 8.80 22.52 -10.74
N LYS A 111 8.96 23.29 -9.68
CA LYS A 111 10.24 23.91 -9.37
C LYS A 111 10.44 23.91 -7.86
N ASN A 112 11.65 23.62 -7.45
CA ASN A 112 12.09 23.88 -6.10
C ASN A 112 12.29 25.39 -5.94
N THR A 113 11.71 25.95 -4.87
CA THR A 113 11.79 27.38 -4.55
C THR A 113 12.62 27.63 -3.29
N SER A 114 13.35 26.62 -2.82
CA SER A 114 14.27 26.77 -1.69
C SER A 114 15.45 27.68 -2.06
N ILE A 115 15.99 28.41 -1.09
CA ILE A 115 16.97 29.48 -1.30
C ILE A 115 18.20 29.03 -2.10
N ASN A 116 18.64 27.78 -1.94
CA ASN A 116 19.87 27.26 -2.53
C ASN A 116 19.64 26.22 -3.64
N ASP A 117 18.39 25.98 -4.06
CA ASP A 117 18.09 25.00 -5.08
C ASP A 117 16.91 25.45 -5.96
N THR A 118 17.21 25.74 -7.21
CA THR A 118 16.22 26.15 -8.22
C THR A 118 15.95 25.03 -9.23
N SER A 119 16.20 23.79 -8.86
CA SER A 119 16.07 22.65 -9.76
C SER A 119 14.63 22.44 -10.23
N SER A 120 14.49 22.06 -11.48
CA SER A 120 13.19 21.69 -12.04
C SER A 120 12.81 20.29 -11.58
N LEU A 121 11.55 20.12 -11.18
CA LEU A 121 10.95 18.85 -10.81
C LEU A 121 9.99 18.44 -11.92
N TYR A 122 9.90 17.15 -12.20
CA TYR A 122 8.92 16.64 -13.16
C TYR A 122 8.50 15.23 -12.82
N ARG A 123 7.29 14.87 -13.25
CA ARG A 123 6.77 13.51 -13.29
C ARG A 123 6.18 13.27 -14.66
N ASN A 124 6.58 12.19 -15.30
CA ASN A 124 6.09 11.76 -16.59
C ASN A 124 5.73 10.28 -16.48
N THR A 125 4.45 10.01 -16.22
CA THR A 125 3.89 8.65 -16.13
C THR A 125 3.03 8.40 -17.36
N ARG A 126 3.24 7.24 -17.98
CA ARG A 126 2.44 6.74 -19.09
C ARG A 126 2.04 5.31 -18.79
N GLY A 127 0.76 5.03 -18.87
CA GLY A 127 0.32 3.69 -18.55
C GLY A 127 -1.15 3.45 -18.85
N VAL A 128 -1.60 2.28 -18.44
CA VAL A 128 -2.97 1.83 -18.62
C VAL A 128 -3.46 1.12 -17.36
N PHE A 129 -4.72 1.37 -17.04
CA PHE A 129 -5.49 0.61 -16.08
C PHE A 129 -6.55 -0.21 -16.82
N VAL A 130 -6.52 -1.51 -16.60
CA VAL A 130 -7.50 -2.45 -17.14
C VAL A 130 -8.24 -3.08 -15.98
N SER A 131 -9.55 -3.07 -16.00
CA SER A 131 -10.37 -3.77 -15.01
C SER A 131 -11.55 -4.44 -15.69
N GLY A 132 -12.08 -5.46 -15.04
CA GLY A 132 -13.24 -6.14 -15.58
C GLY A 132 -13.76 -7.25 -14.69
N GLU A 133 -14.75 -7.92 -15.24
CA GLU A 133 -15.44 -9.03 -14.59
C GLU A 133 -15.83 -10.09 -15.62
N PHE A 134 -15.89 -11.32 -15.18
CA PHE A 134 -16.38 -12.45 -15.96
C PHE A 134 -17.37 -13.28 -15.14
N GLU A 135 -18.54 -13.60 -15.72
CA GLU A 135 -19.65 -14.38 -15.12
C GLU A 135 -20.06 -13.92 -13.72
N LYS A 136 -19.86 -12.65 -13.40
CA LYS A 136 -20.16 -12.08 -12.08
C LYS A 136 -19.44 -12.77 -10.90
N LYS A 137 -18.51 -13.67 -11.16
CA LYS A 137 -17.73 -14.39 -10.14
C LYS A 137 -16.25 -14.04 -10.14
N LEU A 138 -15.68 -13.80 -11.30
CA LEU A 138 -14.27 -13.43 -11.45
C LEU A 138 -14.16 -11.95 -11.73
N THR A 139 -13.43 -11.23 -10.92
CA THR A 139 -13.04 -9.84 -11.18
C THR A 139 -11.54 -9.76 -11.34
N TYR A 140 -11.09 -8.82 -12.16
CA TYR A 140 -9.66 -8.60 -12.38
C TYR A 140 -9.35 -7.11 -12.54
N SER A 141 -8.13 -6.74 -12.16
CA SER A 141 -7.60 -5.39 -12.38
C SER A 141 -6.10 -5.44 -12.59
N PHE A 142 -5.59 -4.62 -13.52
CA PHE A 142 -4.17 -4.52 -13.84
C PHE A 142 -3.77 -3.07 -14.06
N VAL A 143 -2.61 -2.72 -13.56
CA VAL A 143 -1.93 -1.45 -13.79
C VAL A 143 -0.58 -1.74 -14.41
N LEU A 144 -0.31 -1.10 -15.54
CA LEU A 144 0.99 -1.11 -16.20
C LEU A 144 1.35 0.33 -16.52
N CYS A 145 2.45 0.84 -15.98
CA CYS A 145 2.93 2.17 -16.31
C CYS A 145 4.44 2.31 -16.18
N GLU A 146 4.99 3.16 -17.03
CA GLU A 146 6.38 3.63 -16.98
C GLU A 146 6.42 5.05 -16.44
N ASN A 147 7.46 5.35 -15.69
CA ASN A 147 7.62 6.62 -15.01
C ASN A 147 9.03 7.14 -15.20
N GLN A 148 9.12 8.42 -15.52
CA GLN A 148 10.35 9.19 -15.52
C GLN A 148 10.13 10.41 -14.63
N SER A 149 10.91 10.54 -13.57
CA SER A 149 10.65 11.59 -12.58
C SER A 149 11.95 12.16 -12.02
N ARG A 150 11.91 13.44 -11.65
CA ARG A 150 12.88 14.07 -10.79
C ARG A 150 12.18 14.56 -9.54
N PHE A 151 12.69 14.16 -8.40
CA PHE A 151 12.14 14.46 -7.09
C PHE A 151 12.96 15.49 -6.35
N MET A 152 12.46 15.94 -5.20
CA MET A 152 13.20 16.78 -4.25
C MET A 152 14.42 16.02 -3.70
N ASP A 153 15.45 16.75 -3.30
CA ASP A 153 16.70 16.15 -2.81
C ASP A 153 16.48 15.23 -1.62
N TYR A 154 15.65 15.61 -0.64
CA TYR A 154 15.37 14.75 0.50
C TYR A 154 14.63 13.45 0.11
N GLN A 155 13.77 13.51 -0.91
CA GLN A 155 13.09 12.33 -1.45
C GLN A 155 14.09 11.44 -2.19
N SER A 156 14.92 12.05 -3.01
CA SER A 156 15.97 11.35 -3.74
C SER A 156 16.98 10.69 -2.79
N GLN A 157 17.35 11.36 -1.71
CA GLN A 157 18.19 10.78 -0.67
C GLN A 157 17.51 9.56 -0.02
N TYR A 158 16.23 9.68 0.37
CA TYR A 158 15.47 8.56 0.92
C TYR A 158 15.43 7.35 -0.02
N PHE A 159 15.27 7.57 -1.34
CA PHE A 159 15.25 6.48 -2.32
C PHE A 159 16.62 5.84 -2.52
N ASN A 160 17.66 6.65 -2.61
CA ASN A 160 19.03 6.18 -2.78
C ASN A 160 19.50 5.41 -1.54
N ASP A 161 19.13 5.87 -0.36
CA ASP A 161 19.47 5.21 0.90
C ASP A 161 18.90 3.79 1.01
N ARG A 162 17.84 3.50 0.25
CA ARG A 162 17.18 2.18 0.18
C ARG A 162 17.57 1.38 -1.05
N GLY A 163 18.58 1.81 -1.79
CA GLY A 163 19.07 1.14 -2.99
C GLY A 163 19.54 -0.29 -2.75
N GLU A 164 19.89 -0.98 -3.84
CA GLU A 164 20.44 -2.32 -3.80
C GLU A 164 21.81 -2.37 -3.12
N PHE A 165 22.09 -3.52 -2.51
CA PHE A 165 23.40 -3.81 -1.92
C PHE A 165 24.10 -4.94 -2.66
N TYR A 166 25.38 -4.75 -2.91
CA TYR A 166 26.29 -5.78 -3.36
C TYR A 166 27.21 -6.16 -2.20
N ASP A 167 27.23 -7.44 -1.88
CA ASP A 167 28.20 -8.01 -0.97
C ASP A 167 29.43 -8.36 -1.79
N ASN A 168 30.36 -7.45 -1.87
CA ASN A 168 31.65 -7.70 -2.48
C ASN A 168 32.74 -7.23 -1.48
N ASP A 169 33.73 -8.06 -1.22
CA ASP A 169 34.70 -8.01 -0.13
C ASP A 169 35.37 -6.65 0.15
N SER A 170 35.19 -5.65 -0.67
CA SER A 170 35.84 -4.35 -0.50
C SER A 170 35.00 -3.13 -0.90
N VAL A 171 33.86 -3.28 -1.55
CA VAL A 171 33.09 -2.13 -2.04
C VAL A 171 31.59 -2.34 -1.83
N PHE A 172 31.07 -1.66 -0.84
CA PHE A 172 29.64 -1.56 -0.61
C PHE A 172 29.05 -0.53 -1.57
N GLN A 173 28.60 -0.95 -2.74
CA GLN A 173 27.99 -0.06 -3.71
C GLN A 173 26.48 -0.11 -3.66
N LYS A 174 25.85 1.04 -3.42
CA LYS A 174 24.45 1.24 -3.70
C LYS A 174 24.26 1.47 -5.20
N VAL A 175 23.51 0.59 -5.83
CA VAL A 175 23.11 0.72 -7.22
C VAL A 175 21.60 0.66 -7.27
N ASN A 176 20.98 1.55 -8.03
CA ASN A 176 19.54 1.64 -8.20
C ASN A 176 18.77 1.97 -6.91
N ALA A 177 18.18 3.13 -6.91
CA ALA A 177 17.29 3.60 -5.84
C ALA A 177 16.00 2.77 -5.76
N VAL A 178 15.27 2.89 -4.65
CA VAL A 178 13.95 2.30 -4.46
C VAL A 178 12.93 3.38 -4.13
N ILE A 179 11.93 3.52 -4.99
CA ILE A 179 10.83 4.47 -4.82
C ILE A 179 9.63 3.75 -4.19
N PRO A 180 8.98 4.31 -3.15
CA PRO A 180 7.76 3.75 -2.58
C PRO A 180 6.69 3.50 -3.65
N ALA A 181 6.01 2.37 -3.56
CA ALA A 181 5.08 1.83 -4.56
C ALA A 181 5.71 1.54 -5.95
N GLY A 182 6.93 1.95 -6.20
CA GLY A 182 7.70 1.62 -7.39
C GLY A 182 8.52 0.35 -7.23
N ALA A 183 9.05 -0.13 -8.34
CA ALA A 183 10.07 -1.16 -8.33
C ALA A 183 11.48 -0.52 -8.22
N ARG A 184 12.49 -1.32 -8.46
CA ARG A 184 13.86 -0.86 -8.62
C ARG A 184 13.94 0.18 -9.74
N THR A 185 14.68 1.26 -9.50
CA THR A 185 14.85 2.34 -10.46
C THR A 185 16.13 2.17 -11.28
N LYS A 186 16.18 2.88 -12.40
CA LYS A 186 17.41 3.17 -13.15
C LYS A 186 17.66 4.69 -13.12
N PRO A 187 18.93 5.14 -13.18
CA PRO A 187 19.23 6.56 -13.36
C PRO A 187 18.63 7.07 -14.68
N PHE A 188 18.09 8.27 -14.68
CA PHE A 188 17.55 8.94 -15.86
C PHE A 188 17.99 10.41 -15.88
N LYS A 189 18.69 10.82 -16.93
CA LYS A 189 19.26 12.17 -17.07
C LYS A 189 20.05 12.58 -15.80
N VAL A 190 20.04 13.86 -15.46
CA VAL A 190 20.69 14.37 -14.26
C VAL A 190 19.72 14.30 -13.08
N ASN A 191 20.05 13.51 -12.05
CA ASN A 191 19.28 13.34 -10.81
C ASN A 191 17.83 12.91 -11.01
N GLY A 192 17.50 12.24 -12.10
CA GLY A 192 16.20 11.65 -12.34
C GLY A 192 16.20 10.14 -12.22
N TYR A 193 14.99 9.58 -12.20
CA TYR A 193 14.73 8.14 -12.04
C TYR A 193 13.80 7.64 -13.14
N ASP A 194 14.13 6.47 -13.67
CA ASP A 194 13.29 5.67 -14.57
C ASP A 194 12.84 4.43 -13.81
N TYR A 195 11.52 4.22 -13.69
CA TYR A 195 10.94 3.13 -12.91
C TYR A 195 9.55 2.76 -13.45
N ALA A 196 9.11 1.55 -13.16
CA ALA A 196 7.84 1.04 -13.64
C ALA A 196 6.95 0.55 -12.49
N PHE A 197 5.64 0.66 -12.67
CA PHE A 197 4.64 -0.04 -11.88
C PHE A 197 4.00 -1.12 -12.73
N SER A 198 3.96 -2.34 -12.22
CA SER A 198 3.28 -3.46 -12.85
C SER A 198 2.65 -4.32 -11.78
N TYR A 199 1.36 -4.09 -11.51
CA TYR A 199 0.63 -4.85 -10.52
C TYR A 199 -0.80 -5.15 -10.98
N GLY A 200 -1.41 -6.14 -10.37
CA GLY A 200 -2.76 -6.52 -10.67
C GLY A 200 -3.20 -7.75 -9.89
N SER A 201 -4.46 -8.04 -9.98
CA SER A 201 -5.08 -9.14 -9.25
C SER A 201 -6.25 -9.75 -9.99
N PHE A 202 -6.47 -11.01 -9.69
CA PHE A 202 -7.70 -11.73 -9.93
C PHE A 202 -8.37 -12.02 -8.60
N ALA A 203 -9.69 -11.91 -8.56
CA ALA A 203 -10.48 -12.26 -7.39
C ALA A 203 -11.68 -13.09 -7.80
N TYR A 204 -11.78 -14.28 -7.23
CA TYR A 204 -12.85 -15.24 -7.49
C TYR A 204 -13.76 -15.37 -6.29
N GLN A 205 -15.04 -15.04 -6.50
CA GLN A 205 -16.10 -15.21 -5.50
C GLN A 205 -16.66 -16.63 -5.62
N MET A 206 -16.19 -17.53 -4.76
CA MET A 206 -16.63 -18.93 -4.76
C MET A 206 -18.11 -19.04 -4.37
N ASN A 207 -18.50 -18.34 -3.30
CA ASN A 207 -19.89 -18.23 -2.82
C ASN A 207 -20.04 -16.94 -2.00
N SER A 208 -21.19 -16.69 -1.36
CA SER A 208 -21.42 -15.48 -0.55
C SER A 208 -20.47 -15.29 0.63
N LYS A 209 -19.82 -16.37 1.07
CA LYS A 209 -18.96 -16.38 2.25
C LYS A 209 -17.47 -16.43 1.93
N ILE A 210 -17.07 -17.01 0.79
CA ILE A 210 -15.68 -17.31 0.47
C ILE A 210 -15.26 -16.59 -0.80
N ARG A 211 -14.14 -15.85 -0.70
CA ARG A 211 -13.47 -15.18 -1.81
C ARG A 211 -11.98 -15.50 -1.77
N ILE A 212 -11.43 -15.76 -2.94
CA ILE A 212 -9.99 -16.04 -3.13
C ILE A 212 -9.44 -14.98 -4.07
N GLU A 213 -8.32 -14.39 -3.71
CA GLU A 213 -7.62 -13.38 -4.52
C GLU A 213 -6.17 -13.81 -4.73
N ALA A 214 -5.68 -13.63 -5.96
CA ALA A 214 -4.29 -13.90 -6.32
C ALA A 214 -3.78 -12.83 -7.28
N GLY A 215 -2.49 -12.54 -7.23
CA GLY A 215 -1.90 -11.55 -8.11
C GLY A 215 -0.56 -11.02 -7.61
N ASN A 216 -0.27 -9.79 -7.99
CA ASN A 216 0.90 -9.03 -7.55
C ASN A 216 0.40 -7.65 -7.13
N ASN A 217 0.26 -7.38 -5.82
CA ASN A 217 -0.38 -6.15 -5.35
C ASN A 217 0.13 -5.73 -3.97
N GLN A 218 -0.31 -4.54 -3.56
CA GLN A 218 -0.14 -3.98 -2.22
C GLN A 218 -1.38 -4.23 -1.37
N HIS A 219 -1.22 -4.12 -0.05
CA HIS A 219 -2.31 -4.28 0.92
C HIS A 219 -2.17 -3.23 2.02
N PHE A 220 -3.31 -2.84 2.59
CA PHE A 220 -3.36 -1.86 3.67
C PHE A 220 -4.38 -2.30 4.74
N ILE A 221 -4.06 -2.12 6.01
CA ILE A 221 -4.95 -2.41 7.14
C ILE A 221 -5.21 -1.14 7.93
N GLY A 222 -6.49 -0.87 8.18
CA GLY A 222 -6.95 0.25 9.01
C GLY A 222 -7.67 1.34 8.24
N SER A 223 -8.31 2.23 9.00
CA SER A 223 -9.03 3.40 8.48
C SER A 223 -8.15 4.65 8.39
N GLY A 224 -6.97 4.64 9.00
CA GLY A 224 -6.05 5.76 9.10
C GLY A 224 -5.39 6.20 7.79
N TYR A 225 -4.71 7.34 7.82
CA TYR A 225 -3.79 7.76 6.76
C TYR A 225 -2.59 6.83 6.69
N ARG A 226 -2.05 6.47 7.84
CA ARG A 226 -1.00 5.47 8.03
C ARG A 226 -1.57 4.14 8.52
N SER A 227 -0.73 3.11 8.53
CA SER A 227 -0.99 1.87 9.23
C SER A 227 0.26 1.43 9.99
N LEU A 228 0.07 0.97 11.22
CA LEU A 228 1.13 0.36 12.02
C LEU A 228 1.19 -1.16 11.85
N LEU A 229 0.22 -1.76 11.17
CA LEU A 229 0.10 -3.20 10.99
C LEU A 229 0.60 -3.64 9.61
N LEU A 230 -0.03 -3.16 8.54
CA LEU A 230 0.37 -3.41 7.15
C LEU A 230 -0.07 -2.23 6.28
N SER A 231 0.82 -1.73 5.45
CA SER A 231 0.64 -0.55 4.61
C SER A 231 0.97 -0.84 3.15
N ASP A 232 0.44 -0.01 2.27
CA ASP A 232 0.76 0.08 0.86
C ASP A 232 2.02 0.92 0.55
N ASN A 233 2.83 1.22 1.58
CA ASN A 233 4.10 1.94 1.41
C ASN A 233 5.17 1.10 0.69
N SER A 234 5.22 -0.21 0.96
CA SER A 234 6.16 -1.10 0.28
C SER A 234 5.77 -1.31 -1.18
N ILE A 235 6.62 -1.96 -1.97
CA ILE A 235 6.25 -2.31 -3.33
C ILE A 235 5.22 -3.45 -3.34
N TYR A 236 4.55 -3.63 -4.47
CA TYR A 236 3.70 -4.79 -4.73
C TYR A 236 4.49 -6.10 -4.64
N ALA A 237 3.80 -7.18 -4.27
CA ALA A 237 4.37 -8.52 -4.19
C ALA A 237 3.39 -9.58 -4.69
N PRO A 238 3.88 -10.69 -5.27
CA PRO A 238 3.05 -11.85 -5.55
C PRO A 238 2.37 -12.32 -4.28
N TYR A 239 1.06 -12.57 -4.37
CA TYR A 239 0.25 -12.92 -3.21
C TYR A 239 -0.87 -13.91 -3.52
N LEU A 240 -1.33 -14.56 -2.47
CA LEU A 240 -2.58 -15.30 -2.38
C LEU A 240 -3.31 -14.84 -1.12
N ARG A 241 -4.57 -14.44 -1.25
CA ARG A 241 -5.43 -14.01 -0.15
C ARG A 241 -6.70 -14.83 -0.13
N PHE A 242 -7.07 -15.26 1.05
CA PHE A 242 -8.30 -16.00 1.31
C PHE A 242 -9.16 -15.20 2.27
N LEU A 243 -10.40 -14.97 1.89
CA LEU A 243 -11.40 -14.29 2.70
C LEU A 243 -12.52 -15.25 3.05
N TRP A 244 -12.88 -15.33 4.33
CA TRP A 244 -13.98 -16.15 4.81
C TRP A 244 -14.89 -15.34 5.75
N LYS A 245 -16.12 -15.11 5.31
CA LYS A 245 -17.20 -14.58 6.15
C LYS A 245 -17.84 -15.73 6.92
N ILE A 246 -17.36 -16.00 8.12
CA ILE A 246 -17.84 -17.11 8.97
C ILE A 246 -19.29 -16.85 9.35
N SER A 247 -19.59 -15.61 9.77
CA SER A 247 -20.94 -15.14 10.10
C SER A 247 -21.09 -13.65 9.74
N PRO A 248 -22.28 -13.03 9.87
CA PRO A 248 -22.44 -11.59 9.70
C PRO A 248 -21.56 -10.74 10.63
N LYS A 249 -21.18 -11.30 11.79
CA LYS A 249 -20.36 -10.62 12.81
C LYS A 249 -18.90 -11.05 12.83
N LEU A 250 -18.53 -12.12 12.13
CA LEU A 250 -17.19 -12.70 12.20
C LEU A 250 -16.65 -12.99 10.81
N SER A 251 -15.51 -12.41 10.48
CA SER A 251 -14.79 -12.69 9.24
C SER A 251 -13.31 -13.00 9.50
N TYR A 252 -12.75 -13.83 8.67
CA TYR A 252 -11.36 -14.23 8.76
C TYR A 252 -10.66 -14.09 7.41
N GLN A 253 -9.46 -13.55 7.42
CA GLN A 253 -8.67 -13.33 6.22
C GLN A 253 -7.23 -13.79 6.44
N VAL A 254 -6.69 -14.46 5.44
CA VAL A 254 -5.30 -14.91 5.42
C VAL A 254 -4.64 -14.38 4.15
N LEU A 255 -3.46 -13.82 4.29
CA LEU A 255 -2.66 -13.27 3.19
C LEU A 255 -1.28 -13.94 3.20
N TYR A 256 -0.90 -14.52 2.07
CA TYR A 256 0.44 -15.01 1.82
C TYR A 256 1.12 -14.17 0.75
N ARG A 257 2.38 -13.77 0.96
CA ARG A 257 3.16 -12.98 0.00
C ARG A 257 4.56 -13.52 -0.13
N LYS A 258 5.17 -13.29 -1.30
CA LYS A 258 6.60 -13.53 -1.52
C LYS A 258 7.33 -12.20 -1.53
N HIS A 259 8.15 -11.97 -0.53
CA HIS A 259 8.96 -10.77 -0.38
C HIS A 259 10.40 -10.98 -0.88
N LYS A 260 11.11 -9.89 -1.13
CA LYS A 260 12.52 -9.89 -1.50
C LYS A 260 13.30 -8.92 -0.62
N ASN A 261 14.52 -9.32 -0.27
CA ASN A 261 15.57 -8.40 0.19
C ASN A 261 16.38 -7.96 -1.03
N LEU A 262 16.72 -6.70 -1.11
CA LEU A 262 17.59 -6.19 -2.19
C LEU A 262 19.06 -6.50 -1.93
N PHE A 263 19.32 -7.74 -1.63
CA PHE A 263 20.62 -8.30 -1.39
C PHE A 263 20.91 -9.33 -2.49
N ARG A 264 21.94 -9.10 -3.29
CA ARG A 264 22.27 -10.00 -4.40
C ARG A 264 23.15 -11.14 -3.92
N LYS A 265 22.91 -12.30 -4.48
CA LYS A 265 23.80 -13.45 -4.32
C LYS A 265 25.11 -13.20 -5.08
N PRO A 266 26.30 -13.46 -4.48
CA PRO A 266 27.58 -13.11 -5.09
C PRO A 266 27.83 -13.72 -6.46
N ALA A 267 27.28 -14.90 -6.73
CA ALA A 267 27.55 -15.67 -7.94
C ALA A 267 26.98 -15.10 -9.25
N THR A 268 26.14 -14.04 -9.20
CA THR A 268 25.40 -13.61 -10.40
C THR A 268 25.13 -12.12 -10.42
N LEU A 269 26.18 -11.31 -10.47
CA LEU A 269 26.08 -9.84 -10.60
C LEU A 269 25.25 -9.38 -11.81
N ALA A 270 25.08 -10.22 -12.82
CA ALA A 270 24.40 -9.88 -14.06
C ALA A 270 22.87 -10.18 -14.06
N VAL A 271 22.33 -10.94 -13.10
CA VAL A 271 20.95 -11.43 -13.15
C VAL A 271 20.09 -10.88 -12.01
N GLU A 272 19.09 -10.09 -12.36
CA GLU A 272 18.14 -9.46 -11.42
C GLU A 272 17.29 -10.45 -10.60
N SER A 273 17.23 -11.73 -10.98
CA SER A 273 16.50 -12.78 -10.28
C SER A 273 17.19 -13.30 -9.02
N ALA A 274 18.43 -12.91 -8.77
CA ALA A 274 19.26 -13.44 -7.70
C ALA A 274 19.07 -12.80 -6.32
N TYR A 275 18.01 -12.03 -6.11
CA TYR A 275 17.70 -11.48 -4.78
C TYR A 275 17.29 -12.54 -3.78
N GLU A 276 17.67 -12.32 -2.53
CA GLU A 276 17.19 -13.10 -1.42
C GLU A 276 15.68 -13.03 -1.27
N THR A 277 15.08 -14.12 -0.80
CA THR A 277 13.61 -14.22 -0.72
C THR A 277 13.14 -14.51 0.70
N LYS A 278 12.02 -13.90 1.06
CA LYS A 278 11.24 -14.13 2.27
C LYS A 278 9.84 -14.59 1.92
N LEU A 279 9.25 -15.45 2.75
CA LEU A 279 7.82 -15.69 2.76
C LEU A 279 7.19 -14.82 3.85
N PHE A 280 6.06 -14.25 3.54
CA PHE A 280 5.25 -13.46 4.44
C PHE A 280 3.87 -14.08 4.56
N SER A 281 3.35 -14.14 5.77
CA SER A 281 1.95 -14.46 6.02
C SER A 281 1.35 -13.46 6.99
N ALA A 282 0.06 -13.17 6.80
CA ALA A 282 -0.70 -12.35 7.73
C ALA A 282 -2.08 -12.98 7.96
N ASN A 283 -2.52 -12.96 9.20
CA ASN A 283 -3.83 -13.41 9.67
C ASN A 283 -4.59 -12.21 10.20
N TYR A 284 -5.87 -12.09 9.83
CA TYR A 284 -6.71 -10.98 10.24
C TYR A 284 -8.11 -11.49 10.57
N LEU A 285 -8.46 -11.48 11.85
CA LEU A 285 -9.75 -11.92 12.37
C LEU A 285 -10.54 -10.71 12.83
N THR A 286 -11.66 -10.41 12.16
CA THR A 286 -12.53 -9.28 12.49
C THR A 286 -13.79 -9.75 13.18
N TYR A 287 -14.08 -9.19 14.35
CA TYR A 287 -15.33 -9.37 15.08
C TYR A 287 -16.09 -8.06 15.17
N LYS A 288 -17.38 -8.10 14.86
CA LYS A 288 -18.33 -6.97 14.87
C LYS A 288 -19.38 -7.20 15.95
N PRO A 289 -19.12 -6.83 17.20
CA PRO A 289 -20.12 -6.98 18.27
C PRO A 289 -21.37 -6.14 18.00
N PHE A 290 -21.19 -4.93 17.45
CA PHE A 290 -22.24 -3.99 17.08
C PHE A 290 -22.13 -3.60 15.60
N GLU A 291 -23.19 -3.04 15.01
CA GLU A 291 -23.16 -2.59 13.62
C GLU A 291 -22.15 -1.49 13.34
N ASN A 292 -21.89 -0.65 14.33
CA ASN A 292 -21.01 0.50 14.23
C ASN A 292 -19.59 0.28 14.77
N PHE A 293 -19.31 -0.88 15.37
CA PHE A 293 -18.03 -1.16 15.98
C PHE A 293 -17.42 -2.47 15.49
N SER A 294 -16.16 -2.46 15.15
CA SER A 294 -15.37 -3.65 14.88
C SER A 294 -14.03 -3.64 15.60
N VAL A 295 -13.63 -4.82 16.05
CA VAL A 295 -12.30 -5.10 16.58
C VAL A 295 -11.70 -6.23 15.75
N SER A 296 -10.44 -6.08 15.37
CA SER A 296 -9.75 -7.09 14.59
C SER A 296 -8.42 -7.45 15.23
N LEU A 297 -8.17 -8.76 15.30
CA LEU A 297 -6.88 -9.32 15.69
C LEU A 297 -6.02 -9.46 14.44
N PHE A 298 -4.77 -9.05 14.54
CA PHE A 298 -3.77 -9.13 13.48
C PHE A 298 -2.53 -9.88 13.97
N SER A 299 -1.97 -10.70 13.12
CA SER A 299 -0.63 -11.22 13.28
C SER A 299 0.02 -11.42 11.90
N ALA A 300 1.28 -11.07 11.78
CA ALA A 300 2.03 -11.26 10.54
C ALA A 300 3.49 -11.57 10.83
N GLY A 301 4.12 -12.29 9.90
CA GLY A 301 5.53 -12.63 10.02
C GLY A 301 6.21 -12.80 8.66
N ASN A 302 7.52 -12.56 8.67
CA ASN A 302 8.45 -12.88 7.60
C ASN A 302 9.25 -14.11 7.97
N GLN A 303 9.40 -15.05 7.04
CA GLN A 303 10.32 -16.17 7.12
C GLN A 303 11.39 -16.04 6.04
N LEU A 304 12.65 -16.13 6.41
CA LEU A 304 13.76 -16.17 5.44
C LEU A 304 13.72 -17.50 4.67
N ARG A 305 13.81 -17.44 3.34
CA ARG A 305 13.82 -18.62 2.45
C ARG A 305 15.16 -18.84 1.79
N THR A 306 15.80 -17.75 1.40
CA THR A 306 17.14 -17.82 0.82
C THR A 306 17.94 -16.62 1.29
N ASP A 307 19.17 -16.83 1.64
CA ASP A 307 20.20 -15.81 1.71
C ASP A 307 21.30 -16.07 0.67
N SER A 308 22.43 -15.38 0.79
CA SER A 308 23.55 -15.49 -0.17
C SER A 308 24.05 -16.91 -0.33
N ILE A 309 24.03 -17.71 0.73
CA ILE A 309 24.68 -19.02 0.83
C ILE A 309 23.65 -20.14 1.10
N THR A 310 22.64 -19.87 1.93
CA THR A 310 21.77 -20.88 2.52
C THR A 310 20.35 -20.83 1.95
N ARG A 311 19.78 -22.00 1.72
CA ARG A 311 18.34 -22.16 1.50
C ARG A 311 17.72 -22.73 2.77
N TYR A 312 16.88 -21.93 3.42
CA TYR A 312 16.22 -22.31 4.66
C TYR A 312 15.02 -23.21 4.42
N SER A 313 14.81 -24.17 5.31
CA SER A 313 13.65 -25.05 5.30
C SER A 313 12.37 -24.25 5.50
N PHE A 314 11.31 -24.74 4.90
CA PHE A 314 9.98 -24.19 5.06
C PHE A 314 9.47 -24.44 6.49
N GLN A 315 8.92 -23.41 7.12
CA GLN A 315 8.31 -23.52 8.46
C GLN A 315 6.80 -23.61 8.32
N PRO A 316 6.18 -24.76 8.60
CA PRO A 316 4.74 -24.97 8.44
C PRO A 316 3.88 -23.97 9.22
N GLN A 317 4.36 -23.54 10.39
CA GLN A 317 3.67 -22.56 11.24
C GLN A 317 3.30 -21.23 10.52
N MET A 318 4.08 -20.84 9.51
CA MET A 318 3.77 -19.66 8.70
C MET A 318 2.48 -19.80 7.88
N PHE A 319 2.02 -21.03 7.67
CA PHE A 319 0.86 -21.33 6.86
C PHE A 319 -0.33 -21.82 7.67
N VAL A 320 -0.16 -21.97 8.96
CA VAL A 320 -1.29 -22.25 9.86
C VAL A 320 -2.20 -21.04 9.86
N PRO A 321 -3.45 -21.17 9.42
CA PRO A 321 -4.39 -20.05 9.36
C PRO A 321 -5.02 -19.78 10.74
N LEU A 322 -4.16 -19.53 11.74
CA LEU A 322 -4.56 -19.15 13.09
C LEU A 322 -3.76 -17.92 13.51
N PRO A 323 -4.41 -16.93 14.13
CA PRO A 323 -3.74 -15.75 14.66
C PRO A 323 -2.59 -16.13 15.59
N PHE A 324 -1.49 -15.38 15.55
CA PHE A 324 -0.28 -15.51 16.36
C PHE A 324 0.66 -16.67 16.02
N PHE A 325 0.24 -17.67 15.25
CA PHE A 325 1.12 -18.79 14.88
C PHE A 325 2.26 -18.38 13.94
N ASN A 326 2.06 -17.35 13.15
CA ASN A 326 3.05 -16.82 12.20
C ASN A 326 3.91 -15.68 12.76
N SER A 327 3.73 -15.31 14.02
CA SER A 327 4.55 -14.32 14.71
C SER A 327 5.52 -15.04 15.68
N ASP A 328 6.54 -14.35 16.09
CA ASP A 328 7.50 -14.84 17.10
C ASP A 328 7.00 -14.73 18.54
N MET A 329 5.79 -14.18 18.75
CA MET A 329 5.15 -14.10 20.07
C MET A 329 4.97 -15.46 20.74
N LEU A 330 4.60 -16.50 19.96
CA LEU A 330 4.38 -17.85 20.49
C LEU A 330 5.59 -18.77 20.32
N PHE A 331 6.42 -18.52 19.32
CA PHE A 331 7.53 -19.41 18.96
C PHE A 331 8.78 -18.59 18.67
N LYS A 332 9.75 -18.60 19.58
CA LYS A 332 11.08 -18.04 19.31
C LYS A 332 11.75 -18.84 18.18
N ASN A 333 11.88 -18.25 17.02
CA ASN A 333 12.52 -18.86 15.88
C ASN A 333 13.42 -17.85 15.16
N ARG A 334 14.73 -18.15 15.08
CA ARG A 334 15.72 -17.26 14.46
C ARG A 334 15.52 -16.98 12.96
N ILE A 335 14.61 -17.69 12.31
CA ILE A 335 14.31 -17.53 10.87
C ILE A 335 12.91 -16.95 10.61
N ILE A 336 12.19 -16.57 11.66
CA ILE A 336 10.90 -15.87 11.61
C ILE A 336 11.00 -14.61 12.44
N ASN A 337 10.45 -13.53 11.92
CA ASN A 337 10.23 -12.27 12.64
C ASN A 337 8.88 -11.70 12.25
N GLY A 338 8.10 -11.22 13.21
CA GLY A 338 6.77 -10.71 12.92
C GLY A 338 6.18 -9.89 14.04
N ILE A 339 5.05 -9.31 13.77
CA ILE A 339 4.29 -8.45 14.67
C ILE A 339 2.89 -9.01 14.89
N SER A 340 2.31 -8.64 16.01
CA SER A 340 0.90 -8.88 16.33
C SER A 340 0.22 -7.58 16.70
N GLY A 341 -1.10 -7.53 16.63
CA GLY A 341 -1.78 -6.29 16.98
C GLY A 341 -3.30 -6.35 16.93
N LEU A 342 -3.87 -5.20 17.19
CA LEU A 342 -5.30 -4.92 17.19
C LEU A 342 -5.59 -3.76 16.24
N ASN A 343 -6.72 -3.84 15.54
CA ASN A 343 -7.29 -2.72 14.80
C ASN A 343 -8.72 -2.47 15.27
N LEU A 344 -9.03 -1.24 15.55
CA LEU A 344 -10.34 -0.77 16.04
C LEU A 344 -10.94 0.18 15.01
N ASP A 345 -12.24 0.07 14.79
CA ASP A 345 -13.02 0.96 13.92
C ASP A 345 -14.40 1.19 14.50
N LEU A 346 -14.76 2.46 14.72
CA LEU A 346 -16.02 2.88 15.32
C LEU A 346 -16.66 3.98 14.45
N GLY A 347 -17.75 3.66 13.77
CA GLY A 347 -18.47 4.54 12.85
C GLY A 347 -19.69 5.22 13.47
N PHE A 348 -19.88 6.49 13.13
CA PHE A 348 -21.09 7.29 13.33
C PHE A 348 -21.48 7.93 12.01
N ASP A 349 -22.64 8.58 11.92
CA ASP A 349 -23.15 9.13 10.64
C ASP A 349 -22.14 10.08 9.96
N LYS A 350 -21.56 11.01 10.73
CA LYS A 350 -20.61 12.01 10.23
C LYS A 350 -19.24 11.93 10.90
N MET A 351 -19.01 10.90 11.69
CA MET A 351 -17.76 10.74 12.46
C MET A 351 -17.30 9.29 12.40
N ARG A 352 -15.99 9.10 12.39
CA ARG A 352 -15.38 7.77 12.52
C ARG A 352 -14.14 7.86 13.37
N PHE A 353 -14.06 7.05 14.39
CA PHE A 353 -12.88 6.86 15.22
C PHE A 353 -12.19 5.55 14.82
N TYR A 354 -10.88 5.55 14.87
CA TYR A 354 -10.09 4.36 14.58
C TYR A 354 -8.80 4.35 15.40
N GLY A 355 -8.23 3.17 15.56
CA GLY A 355 -6.97 3.03 16.26
C GLY A 355 -6.33 1.69 16.00
N GLN A 356 -5.02 1.62 16.21
CA GLN A 356 -4.23 0.40 16.13
C GLN A 356 -3.29 0.30 17.32
N ILE A 357 -3.11 -0.93 17.78
CA ILE A 357 -2.05 -1.30 18.70
C ILE A 357 -1.24 -2.37 18.01
N ALA A 358 0.06 -2.18 17.92
CA ALA A 358 0.97 -3.17 17.37
C ALA A 358 1.99 -3.57 18.44
N ILE A 359 2.32 -4.84 18.49
CA ILE A 359 3.24 -5.45 19.46
C ILE A 359 4.33 -6.17 18.68
N ASP A 360 5.56 -5.93 19.04
CA ASP A 360 6.76 -6.51 18.47
C ASP A 360 7.71 -6.96 19.59
N ASN A 361 8.53 -7.96 19.33
CA ASN A 361 9.54 -8.43 20.27
C ASN A 361 10.93 -8.23 19.67
N PHE A 362 11.79 -7.53 20.39
CA PHE A 362 13.18 -7.33 20.01
C PHE A 362 14.10 -7.54 21.21
N ASN A 363 15.09 -8.44 21.09
CA ASN A 363 16.04 -8.76 22.16
C ASN A 363 15.33 -9.03 23.50
N GLU A 364 14.32 -9.90 23.49
CA GLU A 364 13.50 -10.28 24.66
C GLU A 364 12.67 -9.14 25.28
N LYS A 365 12.67 -7.95 24.68
CA LYS A 365 11.85 -6.83 25.09
C LYS A 365 10.58 -6.77 24.23
N THR A 366 9.43 -6.67 24.87
CA THR A 366 8.17 -6.39 24.20
C THR A 366 8.05 -4.89 23.95
N LEU A 367 7.90 -4.52 22.70
CA LEU A 367 7.71 -3.15 22.24
C LEU A 367 6.25 -2.97 21.83
N VAL A 368 5.69 -1.79 22.08
CA VAL A 368 4.31 -1.46 21.74
C VAL A 368 4.27 -0.15 20.96
N ALA A 369 3.63 -0.17 19.80
CA ALA A 369 3.32 1.00 19.00
C ALA A 369 1.81 1.22 18.97
N TYR A 370 1.36 2.47 18.88
CA TYR A 370 -0.06 2.78 18.85
C TYR A 370 -0.39 3.93 17.91
N GLN A 371 -1.59 3.83 17.33
CA GLN A 371 -2.22 4.81 16.48
C GLN A 371 -3.61 5.13 17.03
N THR A 372 -3.97 6.40 16.97
CA THR A 372 -5.36 6.84 17.17
C THR A 372 -5.69 7.96 16.21
N GLY A 373 -6.91 7.98 15.72
CA GLY A 373 -7.35 9.03 14.82
C GLY A 373 -8.86 9.06 14.64
N PHE A 374 -9.30 10.10 13.97
CA PHE A 374 -10.70 10.28 13.66
C PHE A 374 -10.92 11.02 12.35
N TYR A 375 -12.09 10.84 11.77
CA TYR A 375 -12.66 11.63 10.69
C TYR A 375 -13.89 12.38 11.17
N LEU A 376 -14.07 13.60 10.65
CA LEU A 376 -15.32 14.35 10.66
C LEU A 376 -15.71 14.58 9.22
N PHE A 377 -16.92 14.16 8.84
CA PHE A 377 -17.44 14.32 7.50
C PHE A 377 -18.52 15.42 7.47
N ASP A 378 -18.55 16.18 6.39
CA ASP A 378 -19.54 17.27 6.20
C ASP A 378 -19.55 18.27 7.38
N LEU A 379 -18.37 18.77 7.76
CA LEU A 379 -18.16 19.65 8.91
C LEU A 379 -18.71 21.07 8.62
N GLY A 380 -19.96 21.29 8.92
CA GLY A 380 -20.68 22.56 8.66
C GLY A 380 -21.02 22.80 7.19
N LEU A 381 -20.26 22.27 6.26
CA LEU A 381 -20.48 22.31 4.82
C LEU A 381 -20.43 20.90 4.24
N GLU A 382 -21.29 20.63 3.25
CA GLU A 382 -21.27 19.34 2.55
C GLU A 382 -19.91 19.15 1.85
N ASN A 383 -19.35 17.93 1.98
CA ASN A 383 -18.03 17.55 1.47
C ASN A 383 -16.82 18.28 2.07
N LEU A 384 -16.99 19.03 3.15
CA LEU A 384 -15.88 19.49 3.98
C LEU A 384 -15.55 18.40 5.00
N ASN A 385 -14.40 17.74 4.84
CA ASN A 385 -13.98 16.64 5.69
C ASN A 385 -12.69 17.01 6.41
N PHE A 386 -12.58 16.55 7.65
CA PHE A 386 -11.40 16.70 8.48
C PHE A 386 -10.94 15.33 8.98
N GLN A 387 -9.65 15.12 9.02
CA GLN A 387 -9.00 13.95 9.62
C GLN A 387 -7.89 14.41 10.55
N ALA A 388 -7.76 13.76 11.70
CA ALA A 388 -6.58 13.87 12.54
C ALA A 388 -6.12 12.48 12.99
N GLU A 389 -4.80 12.32 13.13
CA GLU A 389 -4.18 11.05 13.47
C GLU A 389 -2.88 11.28 14.24
N VAL A 390 -2.62 10.43 15.22
CA VAL A 390 -1.36 10.37 15.96
C VAL A 390 -0.81 8.96 15.89
N ASN A 391 0.47 8.84 15.54
CA ASN A 391 1.22 7.59 15.48
C ASN A 391 2.42 7.68 16.42
N VAL A 392 2.62 6.67 17.27
CA VAL A 392 3.78 6.56 18.14
C VAL A 392 4.42 5.20 17.96
N VAL A 393 5.66 5.21 17.51
CA VAL A 393 6.42 3.98 17.25
C VAL A 393 7.76 4.06 17.98
N PRO A 394 8.01 3.15 18.93
CA PRO A 394 9.24 3.17 19.70
C PRO A 394 10.46 2.78 18.86
N ASN A 395 11.63 3.01 19.44
CA ASN A 395 12.89 2.56 18.87
C ASN A 395 12.91 1.03 18.72
N GLN A 396 13.60 0.51 17.70
CA GLN A 396 13.75 -0.93 17.40
C GLN A 396 12.44 -1.67 17.02
N PHE A 397 11.30 -1.00 16.98
CA PHE A 397 10.07 -1.58 16.46
C PHE A 397 10.21 -1.95 14.98
N TYR A 398 9.68 -3.06 14.53
CA TYR A 398 9.84 -3.66 13.19
C TYR A 398 11.23 -4.23 12.88
N ALA A 399 12.20 -4.04 13.76
CA ALA A 399 13.55 -4.57 13.57
C ALA A 399 13.62 -6.07 13.87
N SER A 400 14.75 -6.67 13.57
CA SER A 400 15.09 -8.06 13.92
C SER A 400 16.59 -8.16 14.18
N GLU A 401 17.00 -9.05 15.08
CA GLU A 401 18.42 -9.38 15.29
C GLU A 401 19.09 -9.79 13.98
N ASN A 402 18.39 -10.54 13.15
CA ASN A 402 18.76 -10.74 11.77
C ASN A 402 18.07 -9.69 10.89
N THR A 403 18.81 -8.66 10.50
CA THR A 403 18.31 -7.52 9.71
C THR A 403 17.57 -7.93 8.42
N LYS A 404 17.92 -9.09 7.85
CA LYS A 404 17.26 -9.65 6.67
C LYS A 404 15.82 -10.08 6.93
N LEU A 405 15.45 -10.28 8.20
CA LEU A 405 14.10 -10.63 8.66
C LEU A 405 13.26 -9.44 9.09
N ALA A 406 13.83 -8.23 9.14
CA ALA A 406 13.09 -7.03 9.47
C ALA A 406 11.75 -6.95 8.74
N TYR A 407 10.75 -6.28 9.36
CA TYR A 407 9.40 -6.12 8.82
C TYR A 407 9.38 -5.14 7.64
N ALA A 408 10.09 -5.54 6.58
CA ALA A 408 10.36 -4.75 5.39
C ALA A 408 10.36 -5.61 4.11
N GLN A 409 10.18 -4.97 2.96
CA GLN A 409 10.31 -5.55 1.63
C GLN A 409 10.95 -4.52 0.69
N TYR A 410 11.92 -4.94 -0.13
CA TYR A 410 12.66 -4.03 -1.01
C TYR A 410 13.22 -2.82 -0.25
N ASN A 411 13.74 -3.05 0.96
CA ASN A 411 14.24 -2.02 1.88
C ASN A 411 13.20 -0.92 2.24
N LEU A 412 11.92 -1.17 2.00
CA LEU A 412 10.81 -0.30 2.41
C LEU A 412 10.05 -0.95 3.58
N PRO A 413 9.68 -0.18 4.60
CA PRO A 413 8.84 -0.68 5.69
C PRO A 413 7.52 -1.24 5.17
N LEU A 414 7.06 -2.36 5.73
CA LEU A 414 5.76 -2.95 5.43
C LEU A 414 4.59 -2.22 6.08
N ALA A 415 4.87 -1.42 7.09
CA ALA A 415 3.90 -0.64 7.83
C ALA A 415 4.14 0.88 7.61
N HIS A 416 4.48 1.62 8.66
CA HIS A 416 4.66 3.06 8.58
C HIS A 416 5.88 3.46 7.73
N PRO A 417 5.77 4.45 6.80
CA PRO A 417 6.88 4.85 5.90
C PRO A 417 8.15 5.32 6.61
N LYS A 418 7.99 5.97 7.77
CA LYS A 418 9.12 6.43 8.61
C LYS A 418 9.88 5.27 9.26
N GLY A 419 9.26 4.09 9.39
CA GLY A 419 9.80 2.96 10.11
C GLY A 419 9.52 3.07 11.61
N ASN A 420 10.54 3.33 12.42
CA ASN A 420 10.42 3.38 13.87
C ASN A 420 11.05 4.65 14.50
N ASN A 421 11.02 4.75 15.82
CA ASN A 421 11.62 5.81 16.63
C ASN A 421 11.06 7.21 16.35
N PHE A 422 9.75 7.34 16.34
CA PHE A 422 9.10 8.63 16.10
C PHE A 422 7.74 8.76 16.78
N THR A 423 7.31 10.00 16.93
CA THR A 423 5.91 10.41 17.13
C THR A 423 5.50 11.24 15.93
N GLU A 424 4.41 10.86 15.25
CA GLU A 424 3.82 11.60 14.13
C GLU A 424 2.47 12.16 14.54
N ILE A 425 2.23 13.42 14.17
CA ILE A 425 0.92 14.06 14.20
C ILE A 425 0.56 14.42 12.77
N TYR A 426 -0.58 13.93 12.31
CA TYR A 426 -1.11 14.20 10.98
C TYR A 426 -2.48 14.84 11.09
N ALA A 427 -2.74 15.86 10.27
CA ALA A 427 -4.05 16.46 10.10
C ALA A 427 -4.30 16.75 8.61
N ASN A 428 -5.54 16.58 8.17
CA ASN A 428 -5.95 16.85 6.79
C ASN A 428 -7.31 17.52 6.76
N VAL A 429 -7.42 18.56 5.95
CA VAL A 429 -8.67 19.22 5.57
C VAL A 429 -8.89 19.01 4.09
N ASN A 430 -10.00 18.42 3.72
CA ASN A 430 -10.40 18.22 2.33
C ASN A 430 -11.79 18.80 2.10
N TYR A 431 -11.91 19.65 1.07
CA TYR A 431 -13.19 20.21 0.63
C TYR A 431 -13.39 19.91 -0.85
N GLU A 432 -14.57 19.44 -1.22
CA GLU A 432 -14.93 19.19 -2.61
C GLU A 432 -16.24 19.88 -2.96
N PHE A 433 -16.18 20.77 -3.93
CA PHE A 433 -17.33 21.44 -4.51
C PHE A 433 -17.45 21.09 -6.00
N LYS A 434 -18.48 20.31 -6.35
CA LYS A 434 -18.68 19.78 -7.72
C LYS A 434 -17.45 18.99 -8.20
N ARG A 435 -16.61 19.59 -9.03
CA ARG A 435 -15.39 19.00 -9.61
C ARG A 435 -14.11 19.63 -9.08
N VAL A 436 -14.22 20.75 -8.37
CA VAL A 436 -13.08 21.42 -7.73
C VAL A 436 -12.89 20.82 -6.35
N TYR A 437 -11.63 20.53 -5.99
CA TYR A 437 -11.29 20.17 -4.63
C TYR A 437 -10.12 21.01 -4.11
N LEU A 438 -10.13 21.16 -2.80
CA LEU A 438 -9.04 21.74 -2.02
C LEU A 438 -8.61 20.68 -1.00
N ASN A 439 -7.33 20.44 -0.89
CA ASN A 439 -6.77 19.53 0.09
C ASN A 439 -5.59 20.19 0.78
N ASN A 440 -5.58 20.18 2.11
CA ASN A 440 -4.45 20.68 2.87
C ASN A 440 -4.09 19.68 3.97
N SER A 441 -2.88 19.16 3.91
CA SER A 441 -2.35 18.22 4.89
C SER A 441 -1.19 18.81 5.67
N PHE A 442 -1.21 18.58 6.98
CA PHE A 442 -0.16 18.94 7.92
C PHE A 442 0.39 17.68 8.55
N LEU A 443 1.69 17.61 8.63
CA LEU A 443 2.38 16.48 9.23
C LEU A 443 3.58 16.99 10.03
N VAL A 444 3.72 16.49 11.25
CA VAL A 444 4.86 16.77 12.11
C VAL A 444 5.42 15.45 12.63
N TYR A 445 6.71 15.25 12.43
CA TYR A 445 7.47 14.18 13.05
C TYR A 445 8.34 14.71 14.17
N PHE A 446 8.34 14.01 15.29
CA PHE A 446 9.31 14.14 16.36
C PHE A 446 10.11 12.85 16.42
N THR A 447 11.41 12.93 16.25
CA THR A 447 12.31 11.77 16.34
C THR A 447 12.97 11.77 17.71
N ASN A 448 12.90 10.65 18.42
CA ASN A 448 13.33 10.56 19.82
C ASN A 448 14.80 10.16 19.92
N GLY A 449 15.72 11.06 19.60
CA GLY A 449 17.14 10.91 19.89
C GLY A 449 17.84 9.66 19.31
N GLY A 450 19.13 9.73 19.18
CA GLY A 450 19.98 8.67 18.62
C GLY A 450 20.75 9.15 17.42
N THR A 451 21.89 8.54 17.12
CA THR A 451 22.60 8.78 15.86
C THR A 451 21.90 8.04 14.74
N ILE A 452 22.09 8.47 13.48
CA ILE A 452 21.65 7.67 12.32
C ILE A 452 22.32 6.31 12.36
N SER A 453 23.58 6.22 12.78
CA SER A 453 24.26 4.94 12.99
C SER A 453 23.53 4.07 14.02
N ASP A 454 23.08 4.64 15.14
CA ASP A 454 22.32 3.89 16.15
C ASP A 454 20.95 3.46 15.63
N GLN A 455 20.32 4.29 14.80
CA GLN A 455 19.06 3.94 14.15
C GLN A 455 19.23 2.89 13.05
N ILE A 456 20.36 2.86 12.39
CA ILE A 456 20.66 1.96 11.28
C ILE A 456 21.31 0.67 11.78
N GLU A 457 22.25 0.73 12.71
CA GLU A 457 22.94 -0.44 13.22
C GLU A 457 22.08 -1.24 14.22
N ASN A 458 21.29 -0.55 15.05
CA ASN A 458 20.44 -1.18 16.05
C ASN A 458 18.97 -1.36 15.64
N ASN A 459 18.52 -0.72 14.56
CA ASN A 459 17.13 -0.67 14.13
C ASN A 459 16.92 -1.03 12.68
N SER A 460 17.87 -1.67 12.03
CA SER A 460 17.83 -1.80 10.57
C SER A 460 16.63 -2.57 10.07
N ILE A 461 15.50 -1.88 9.95
CA ILE A 461 14.48 -2.22 8.95
C ILE A 461 15.15 -2.25 7.57
N PHE A 462 16.27 -1.54 7.43
CA PHE A 462 17.06 -1.40 6.21
C PHE A 462 18.38 -2.14 6.36
N LEU A 463 18.69 -2.94 5.38
CA LEU A 463 19.97 -3.61 5.28
C LEU A 463 21.10 -2.57 5.12
N SER A 464 21.83 -2.39 6.20
CA SER A 464 23.07 -1.66 6.39
C SER A 464 23.30 -0.35 5.63
N GLN A 465 23.54 0.70 6.40
CA GLN A 465 24.23 1.90 5.92
C GLN A 465 25.45 2.12 6.79
N LYS A 466 26.59 1.72 6.32
CA LYS A 466 27.82 1.78 7.08
C LYS A 466 28.39 3.18 7.32
N ASN A 467 27.84 4.28 6.84
CA ASN A 467 28.48 5.60 6.93
C ASN A 467 27.51 6.79 7.00
N LEU A 468 26.55 6.80 7.91
CA LEU A 468 25.79 8.03 8.16
C LEU A 468 25.94 8.47 9.62
N ALA A 469 27.07 9.09 9.90
CA ALA A 469 27.39 9.71 11.19
C ALA A 469 26.70 11.08 11.36
N THR A 470 25.38 11.15 11.27
CA THR A 470 24.64 12.36 11.59
C THR A 470 23.60 12.06 12.66
N LYS A 471 23.70 12.76 13.79
CA LYS A 471 22.67 12.69 14.84
C LYS A 471 21.33 13.15 14.29
N PHE A 472 20.30 12.35 14.52
CA PHE A 472 18.91 12.71 14.23
C PHE A 472 18.11 12.88 15.53
N VAL A 473 18.28 14.00 16.15
CA VAL A 473 17.20 14.54 16.97
C VAL A 473 16.55 15.57 16.10
N GLY A 474 15.28 15.40 15.77
CA GLY A 474 14.75 16.37 14.87
C GLY A 474 13.25 16.42 14.88
N LYS A 475 12.80 17.58 14.54
CA LYS A 475 11.43 17.87 14.19
C LYS A 475 11.38 18.07 12.69
N THR A 476 10.48 17.36 12.03
CA THR A 476 10.19 17.60 10.61
C THR A 476 8.74 18.03 10.48
N PHE A 477 8.51 19.17 9.86
CA PHE A 477 7.20 19.70 9.53
C PHE A 477 7.00 19.61 8.01
N VAL A 478 5.86 19.11 7.58
CA VAL A 478 5.45 19.08 6.16
C VAL A 478 4.04 19.62 6.05
N ASN A 479 3.85 20.66 5.24
CA ASN A 479 2.54 21.12 4.85
C ASN A 479 2.40 21.00 3.33
N THR A 480 1.32 20.37 2.89
CA THR A 480 1.03 20.19 1.46
C THR A 480 -0.37 20.74 1.17
N PHE A 481 -0.42 21.79 0.39
CA PHE A 481 -1.64 22.37 -0.15
C PHE A 481 -1.80 21.95 -1.61
N GLU A 482 -2.97 21.46 -1.96
CA GLU A 482 -3.31 21.05 -3.31
C GLU A 482 -4.71 21.56 -3.68
N VAL A 483 -4.81 22.19 -4.83
CA VAL A 483 -6.08 22.53 -5.48
C VAL A 483 -6.15 21.85 -6.83
N GLY A 484 -7.31 21.31 -7.17
CA GLY A 484 -7.45 20.63 -8.45
C GLY A 484 -8.88 20.56 -8.97
N TYR A 485 -8.97 20.24 -10.24
CA TYR A 485 -10.22 20.02 -10.96
C TYR A 485 -10.29 18.58 -11.46
N ARG A 486 -11.29 17.81 -11.01
CA ARG A 486 -11.55 16.43 -11.45
C ARG A 486 -12.26 16.43 -12.78
N ILE A 487 -11.55 16.04 -13.83
CA ILE A 487 -12.12 15.97 -15.18
C ILE A 487 -13.19 14.86 -15.23
N ASN A 488 -12.90 13.71 -14.65
CA ASN A 488 -13.81 12.57 -14.63
C ASN A 488 -13.72 11.86 -13.27
N LYS A 489 -14.85 11.64 -12.59
CA LYS A 489 -14.88 11.02 -11.25
C LYS A 489 -14.70 9.50 -11.27
N LYS A 490 -14.90 8.82 -12.40
CA LYS A 490 -14.79 7.36 -12.50
C LYS A 490 -13.34 6.86 -12.44
N TYR A 491 -12.45 7.41 -13.28
CA TYR A 491 -11.03 7.04 -13.30
C TYR A 491 -10.08 8.15 -12.85
N ASN A 492 -10.68 9.25 -12.36
CA ASN A 492 -10.07 10.34 -11.60
C ASN A 492 -8.89 11.09 -12.29
N PRO A 493 -8.96 11.42 -13.59
CA PRO A 493 -8.04 12.36 -14.17
C PRO A 493 -8.27 13.75 -13.58
N THR A 494 -7.19 14.37 -13.13
CA THR A 494 -7.25 15.62 -12.36
C THR A 494 -6.18 16.58 -12.84
N VAL A 495 -6.57 17.79 -13.20
CA VAL A 495 -5.64 18.92 -13.33
C VAL A 495 -5.44 19.50 -11.95
N TYR A 496 -4.19 19.72 -11.53
CA TYR A 496 -3.90 20.16 -10.18
C TYR A 496 -2.75 21.15 -10.10
N PHE A 497 -2.76 21.93 -9.04
CA PHE A 497 -1.64 22.70 -8.53
C PHE A 497 -1.37 22.27 -7.08
N GLN A 498 -0.12 22.06 -6.76
CA GLN A 498 0.34 21.67 -5.42
C GLN A 498 1.47 22.60 -4.98
N TYR A 499 1.42 23.01 -3.72
CA TYR A 499 2.52 23.69 -3.05
C TYR A 499 2.85 22.92 -1.77
N GLN A 500 4.14 22.66 -1.55
CA GLN A 500 4.60 21.98 -0.35
C GLN A 500 5.70 22.78 0.32
N ILE A 501 5.60 22.88 1.64
CA ILE A 501 6.63 23.39 2.53
C ILE A 501 7.09 22.21 3.39
N ARG A 502 8.41 22.00 3.46
CA ARG A 502 9.03 21.05 4.36
C ARG A 502 10.16 21.74 5.13
N ALA A 503 10.03 21.79 6.44
CA ALA A 503 11.08 22.26 7.35
C ALA A 503 11.55 21.09 8.22
N ALA A 504 12.84 20.82 8.21
CA ALA A 504 13.45 19.79 9.04
C ALA A 504 14.55 20.43 9.89
N GLU A 505 14.40 20.31 11.18
CA GLU A 505 15.36 20.76 12.18
C GLU A 505 16.16 19.55 12.64
N TYR A 506 17.47 19.64 12.51
CA TYR A 506 18.45 18.66 13.01
C TYR A 506 19.32 19.37 14.06
N ASP A 507 19.94 18.64 14.97
CA ASP A 507 20.76 19.21 16.06
C ASP A 507 21.77 20.30 15.62
N VAL A 508 22.24 20.23 14.39
CA VAL A 508 23.29 21.15 13.89
C VAL A 508 22.86 21.90 12.63
N LEU A 509 21.79 21.49 11.94
CA LEU A 509 21.37 22.04 10.66
C LEU A 509 19.86 22.07 10.52
N SER A 510 19.32 23.19 10.12
CA SER A 510 17.94 23.29 9.63
C SER A 510 17.91 23.30 8.11
N LYS A 511 17.03 22.50 7.51
CA LYS A 511 16.80 22.48 6.06
C LYS A 511 15.34 22.80 5.77
N SER A 512 15.12 23.77 4.90
CA SER A 512 13.81 24.05 4.33
C SER A 512 13.79 23.68 2.85
N ASN A 513 12.76 22.96 2.44
CA ASN A 513 12.53 22.57 1.05
C ASN A 513 11.10 22.96 0.68
N ASN A 514 10.99 23.89 -0.25
CA ASN A 514 9.69 24.36 -0.73
C ASN A 514 9.60 24.11 -2.22
N TYR A 515 8.49 23.61 -2.68
CA TYR A 515 8.28 23.44 -4.11
C TYR A 515 6.81 23.66 -4.51
N PHE A 516 6.62 24.02 -5.76
CA PHE A 516 5.32 23.91 -6.41
C PHE A 516 5.38 22.90 -7.55
N MET A 517 4.24 22.31 -7.85
CA MET A 517 4.03 21.40 -8.96
C MET A 517 2.64 21.58 -9.55
N ALA A 518 2.54 21.58 -10.86
CA ALA A 518 1.27 21.62 -11.56
C ALA A 518 1.24 20.61 -12.69
N GLY A 519 0.05 20.11 -13.04
CA GLY A 519 -0.06 19.14 -14.12
C GLY A 519 -1.39 18.39 -14.17
N LEU A 520 -1.37 17.32 -14.95
CA LEU A 520 -2.47 16.36 -15.09
C LEU A 520 -2.04 15.03 -14.48
N LYS A 521 -2.84 14.48 -13.59
CA LYS A 521 -2.59 13.16 -12.97
C LYS A 521 -3.83 12.28 -12.93
N VAL A 522 -3.62 10.97 -13.03
CA VAL A 522 -4.60 9.94 -12.69
C VAL A 522 -4.04 9.16 -11.51
N ASN A 523 -4.69 9.25 -10.36
CA ASN A 523 -4.22 8.60 -9.14
C ASN A 523 -5.12 7.41 -8.78
N LEU A 524 -4.53 6.20 -8.78
CA LEU A 524 -5.19 4.97 -8.36
C LEU A 524 -4.47 4.28 -7.18
N PHE A 525 -3.32 4.79 -6.77
CA PHE A 525 -2.50 4.26 -5.68
C PHE A 525 -1.90 5.41 -4.87
N ASN A 526 -1.50 5.10 -3.64
CA ASN A 526 -0.79 6.06 -2.80
C ASN A 526 0.72 6.02 -3.08
N GLN A 527 1.34 7.16 -2.92
CA GLN A 527 2.79 7.30 -2.88
C GLN A 527 3.13 8.27 -1.75
N TYR A 528 3.66 7.74 -0.67
CA TYR A 528 4.04 8.53 0.50
C TYR A 528 5.41 9.16 0.28
N LEU A 529 5.43 10.49 0.17
CA LEU A 529 6.64 11.30 -0.08
C LEU A 529 6.83 12.39 0.98
N ASP A 530 6.13 12.26 2.08
CA ASP A 530 5.99 13.21 3.18
C ASP A 530 6.75 12.76 4.44
N PHE A 531 7.93 12.21 4.27
CA PHE A 531 8.80 11.70 5.34
C PHE A 531 9.95 12.65 5.70
#